data_8fd133de1816dbd60ee975fba01f3f82
#
_entry.id   8fd133de1816dbd60ee975fba01f3f82
#
_cell.length_a   1.000
_cell.length_b   1.000
_cell.length_c   1.000
_cell.angle_alpha   90.00
_cell.angle_beta   90.00
_cell.angle_gamma   90.00
#
_symmetry.space_group_name_H-M   'P 1'
#
loop_
_entity.id
_entity.type
_entity.pdbx_description
1 polymer ?
#
loop_
_entity_poly.entity_id
_entity_poly.type
_entity_poly.pdbx_seq_one_letter_code
_entity_poly.pdbx_strand_id
1 'polypeptide(L)'
;VYKRQVEEDIRAYVIWGLGSFARVSGDQMTLFICIMVVLLPLSFLLVKTLNLLLLGDAYARNLGLNIKRARLLVITCSGVLVAIVTAYCGPIIFLGLAVPHLCRGMFRTSDHRILMPASLLAGASLALVCNLIARMPGFEGALPVNSVTALVGAPVVMSVLFNKRRNEMNE
;
A
#
# COMPACT_ATOMS: atom_id res chain seq x y z
N VAL A 1 13.08 32.42 19.53
CA VAL A 1 12.96 30.98 19.84
C VAL A 1 11.72 30.41 19.18
N TYR A 2 10.54 30.99 19.32
CA TYR A 2 9.27 30.49 18.80
C TYR A 2 9.22 30.35 17.25
N LYS A 3 9.74 31.32 16.51
CA LYS A 3 9.78 31.27 15.03
C LYS A 3 10.66 30.12 14.51
N ARG A 4 11.79 29.85 15.13
CA ARG A 4 12.69 28.76 14.73
C ARG A 4 12.06 27.38 14.96
N GLN A 5 11.38 27.19 16.09
CA GLN A 5 10.64 25.92 16.35
C GLN A 5 9.56 25.67 15.32
N VAL A 6 8.76 26.68 14.96
CA VAL A 6 7.71 26.57 13.95
C VAL A 6 8.28 26.23 12.56
N GLU A 7 9.42 26.81 12.19
CA GLU A 7 10.07 26.50 10.90
C GLU A 7 10.65 25.07 10.88
N GLU A 8 11.21 24.61 12.00
CA GLU A 8 11.72 23.23 12.13
C GLU A 8 10.58 22.20 12.08
N ASP A 9 9.47 22.47 12.75
CA ASP A 9 8.28 21.60 12.74
C ASP A 9 7.63 21.53 11.36
N ILE A 10 7.51 22.66 10.66
CA ILE A 10 6.99 22.69 9.28
C ILE A 10 7.91 21.91 8.34
N ARG A 11 9.22 22.10 8.47
CA ARG A 11 10.20 21.36 7.66
C ARG A 11 10.13 19.87 7.93
N ALA A 12 10.02 19.44 9.18
CA ALA A 12 9.87 18.05 9.57
C ALA A 12 8.59 17.44 9.01
N TYR A 13 7.47 18.16 9.03
CA TYR A 13 6.19 17.74 8.47
C TYR A 13 6.25 17.59 6.95
N VAL A 14 6.84 18.54 6.23
CA VAL A 14 7.00 18.47 4.78
C VAL A 14 7.87 17.28 4.40
N ILE A 15 8.99 17.05 5.07
CA ILE A 15 9.87 15.91 4.84
C ILE A 15 9.15 14.58 5.13
N TRP A 16 8.31 14.54 6.18
CA TRP A 16 7.49 13.36 6.46
C TRP A 16 6.49 13.08 5.34
N GLY A 17 5.81 14.10 4.82
CA GLY A 17 4.83 13.98 3.74
C GLY A 17 5.43 13.53 2.39
N LEU A 18 6.73 13.77 2.20
CA LEU A 18 7.46 13.30 1.01
C LEU A 18 7.73 11.78 1.01
N GLY A 19 7.60 11.12 2.16
CA GLY A 19 7.84 9.68 2.33
C GLY A 19 9.33 9.30 2.24
N SER A 20 9.79 8.49 3.18
CA SER A 20 11.17 7.99 3.17
C SER A 20 11.30 6.72 4.01
N PHE A 21 11.90 5.68 3.43
CA PHE A 21 12.26 4.47 4.18
C PHE A 21 13.49 4.64 5.09
N ALA A 22 14.25 5.72 4.91
CA ALA A 22 15.46 5.98 5.70
C ALA A 22 15.20 6.58 7.09
N ARG A 23 13.95 6.93 7.40
CA ARG A 23 13.58 7.60 8.65
C ARG A 23 13.47 6.69 9.85
N VAL A 24 13.32 5.40 9.63
CA VAL A 24 13.15 4.42 10.71
C VAL A 24 14.49 4.22 11.41
N SER A 25 14.61 4.69 12.66
CA SER A 25 15.79 4.46 13.49
C SER A 25 15.87 2.99 13.93
N GLY A 26 17.07 2.52 14.31
CA GLY A 26 17.30 1.12 14.67
C GLY A 26 16.37 0.59 15.79
N ASP A 27 16.11 1.42 16.80
CA ASP A 27 15.23 1.04 17.91
C ASP A 27 13.76 0.95 17.47
N GLN A 28 13.33 1.88 16.63
CA GLN A 28 11.98 1.88 16.05
C GLN A 28 11.77 0.73 15.05
N MET A 29 12.83 0.30 14.37
CA MET A 29 12.81 -0.81 13.41
C MET A 29 12.38 -2.12 14.08
N THR A 30 12.87 -2.41 15.26
CA THR A 30 12.52 -3.63 16.01
C THR A 30 11.03 -3.65 16.33
N LEU A 31 10.50 -2.55 16.84
CA LEU A 31 9.08 -2.42 17.15
C LEU A 31 8.21 -2.53 15.89
N PHE A 32 8.61 -1.86 14.80
CA PHE A 32 7.93 -1.94 13.52
C PHE A 32 7.87 -3.37 12.98
N ILE A 33 9.00 -4.11 13.02
CA ILE A 33 9.06 -5.51 12.57
C ILE A 33 8.16 -6.38 13.44
N CYS A 34 8.20 -6.26 14.78
CA CYS A 34 7.35 -7.05 15.67
C CYS A 34 5.85 -6.86 15.36
N ILE A 35 5.43 -5.63 15.14
CA ILE A 35 4.04 -5.33 14.79
C ILE A 35 3.68 -5.92 13.43
N MET A 36 4.54 -5.77 12.42
CA MET A 36 4.29 -6.30 11.07
C MET A 36 4.25 -7.83 11.05
N VAL A 37 5.10 -8.51 11.80
CA VAL A 37 5.09 -9.99 11.93
C VAL A 37 3.77 -10.52 12.50
N VAL A 38 3.08 -9.74 13.32
CA VAL A 38 1.75 -10.11 13.84
C VAL A 38 0.63 -9.73 12.87
N LEU A 39 0.66 -8.52 12.31
CA LEU A 39 -0.44 -8.00 11.50
C LEU A 39 -0.50 -8.62 10.09
N LEU A 40 0.64 -8.94 9.48
CA LEU A 40 0.65 -9.56 8.16
C LEU A 40 -0.02 -10.94 8.16
N PRO A 41 0.33 -11.90 9.03
CA PRO A 41 -0.40 -13.17 9.10
C PRO A 41 -1.89 -12.99 9.45
N LEU A 42 -2.22 -12.02 10.32
CA LEU A 42 -3.60 -11.72 10.65
C LEU A 42 -4.40 -11.29 9.41
N SER A 43 -3.80 -10.48 8.53
CA SER A 43 -4.44 -10.09 7.27
C SER A 43 -4.70 -11.28 6.34
N PHE A 44 -3.82 -12.29 6.33
CA PHE A 44 -4.03 -13.52 5.55
C PHE A 44 -5.22 -14.36 6.03
N LEU A 45 -5.58 -14.30 7.32
CA LEU A 45 -6.78 -14.96 7.82
C LEU A 45 -8.07 -14.37 7.21
N LEU A 46 -8.03 -13.11 6.78
CA LEU A 46 -9.16 -12.42 6.15
C LEU A 46 -9.37 -12.80 4.68
N VAL A 47 -8.48 -13.56 4.05
CA VAL A 47 -8.56 -13.98 2.64
C VAL A 47 -9.90 -14.67 2.34
N LYS A 48 -10.34 -15.60 3.20
CA LYS A 48 -11.62 -16.30 3.02
C LYS A 48 -12.80 -15.33 3.06
N THR A 49 -12.77 -14.39 3.99
CA THR A 49 -13.79 -13.35 4.14
C THR A 49 -13.85 -12.43 2.93
N LEU A 50 -12.68 -12.01 2.42
CA LEU A 50 -12.57 -11.17 1.23
C LEU A 50 -13.10 -11.88 -0.02
N ASN A 51 -12.77 -13.17 -0.19
CA ASN A 51 -13.27 -13.95 -1.32
C ASN A 51 -14.79 -14.17 -1.27
N LEU A 52 -15.36 -14.36 -0.07
CA LEU A 52 -16.81 -14.43 0.08
C LEU A 52 -17.50 -13.10 -0.24
N LEU A 53 -16.91 -11.98 0.14
CA LEU A 53 -17.44 -10.65 -0.19
C LEU A 53 -17.38 -10.33 -1.70
N LEU A 54 -16.45 -10.94 -2.46
CA LEU A 54 -16.42 -10.81 -3.93
C LEU A 54 -17.65 -11.40 -4.62
N LEU A 55 -18.29 -12.41 -4.02
CA LEU A 55 -19.49 -13.05 -4.56
C LEU A 55 -20.76 -12.21 -4.42
N GLY A 56 -20.64 -11.08 -3.72
CA GLY A 56 -21.74 -10.18 -3.39
C GLY A 56 -22.38 -10.45 -2.01
N ASP A 57 -22.96 -9.40 -1.47
CA ASP A 57 -23.48 -9.40 -0.08
C ASP A 57 -24.60 -10.41 0.17
N ALA A 58 -25.51 -10.58 -0.80
CA ALA A 58 -26.61 -11.53 -0.69
C ALA A 58 -26.10 -12.97 -0.62
N TYR A 59 -25.15 -13.32 -1.48
CA TYR A 59 -24.58 -14.66 -1.54
C TYR A 59 -23.73 -14.96 -0.29
N ALA A 60 -22.90 -14.01 0.12
CA ALA A 60 -22.08 -14.14 1.32
C ALA A 60 -22.94 -14.33 2.58
N ARG A 61 -24.09 -13.64 2.67
CA ARG A 61 -25.04 -13.80 3.77
C ARG A 61 -25.67 -15.19 3.79
N ASN A 62 -26.05 -15.73 2.65
CA ASN A 62 -26.62 -17.08 2.54
C ASN A 62 -25.62 -18.17 2.96
N LEU A 63 -24.33 -17.91 2.80
CA LEU A 63 -23.23 -18.75 3.30
C LEU A 63 -22.92 -18.56 4.79
N GLY A 64 -23.74 -17.78 5.52
CA GLY A 64 -23.61 -17.57 6.96
C GLY A 64 -22.63 -16.46 7.36
N LEU A 65 -22.11 -15.66 6.41
CA LEU A 65 -21.20 -14.59 6.74
C LEU A 65 -21.95 -13.38 7.33
N ASN A 66 -21.53 -12.93 8.51
CA ASN A 66 -22.01 -11.67 9.06
C ASN A 66 -21.26 -10.49 8.38
N ILE A 67 -21.89 -9.91 7.37
CA ILE A 67 -21.29 -8.87 6.51
C ILE A 67 -20.82 -7.66 7.31
N LYS A 68 -21.58 -7.21 8.32
CA LYS A 68 -21.21 -6.05 9.13
C LYS A 68 -19.90 -6.31 9.90
N ARG A 69 -19.78 -7.47 10.54
CA ARG A 69 -18.56 -7.87 11.26
C ARG A 69 -17.39 -8.10 10.30
N ALA A 70 -17.63 -8.75 9.17
CA ALA A 70 -16.64 -9.01 8.15
C ALA A 70 -16.04 -7.70 7.60
N ARG A 71 -16.86 -6.74 7.21
CA ARG A 71 -16.43 -5.42 6.75
C ARG A 71 -15.67 -4.65 7.84
N LEU A 72 -16.17 -4.66 9.07
CA LEU A 72 -15.50 -4.00 10.19
C LEU A 72 -14.09 -4.57 10.40
N LEU A 73 -13.95 -5.89 10.41
CA LEU A 73 -12.64 -6.55 10.58
C LEU A 73 -11.68 -6.21 9.43
N VAL A 74 -12.15 -6.23 8.19
CA VAL A 74 -11.32 -5.88 7.02
C VAL A 74 -10.87 -4.42 7.10
N ILE A 75 -11.79 -3.49 7.37
CA ILE A 75 -11.48 -2.06 7.45
C ILE A 75 -10.53 -1.78 8.62
N THR A 76 -10.76 -2.37 9.79
CA THR A 76 -9.89 -2.17 10.96
C THR A 76 -8.50 -2.73 10.70
N CYS A 77 -8.38 -3.95 10.20
CA CYS A 77 -7.09 -4.58 9.91
C CYS A 77 -6.29 -3.78 8.86
N SER A 78 -6.92 -3.41 7.75
CA SER A 78 -6.28 -2.61 6.71
C SER A 78 -5.93 -1.20 7.20
N GLY A 79 -6.82 -0.57 7.96
CA GLY A 79 -6.60 0.76 8.53
C GLY A 79 -5.40 0.80 9.49
N VAL A 80 -5.29 -0.20 10.37
CA VAL A 80 -4.15 -0.32 11.30
C VAL A 80 -2.84 -0.54 10.54
N LEU A 81 -2.84 -1.43 9.52
CA LEU A 81 -1.65 -1.64 8.68
C LEU A 81 -1.19 -0.35 7.99
N VAL A 82 -2.12 0.36 7.35
CA VAL A 82 -1.82 1.63 6.68
C VAL A 82 -1.36 2.69 7.67
N ALA A 83 -2.01 2.82 8.83
CA ALA A 83 -1.64 3.79 9.85
C ALA A 83 -0.20 3.59 10.34
N ILE A 84 0.20 2.34 10.61
CA ILE A 84 1.55 2.01 11.06
C ILE A 84 2.58 2.34 9.97
N VAL A 85 2.36 1.87 8.74
CA VAL A 85 3.27 2.17 7.63
C VAL A 85 3.40 3.67 7.42
N THR A 86 2.29 4.41 7.43
CA THR A 86 2.28 5.86 7.24
C THR A 86 2.97 6.59 8.39
N ALA A 87 2.82 6.14 9.63
CA ALA A 87 3.48 6.76 10.78
C ALA A 87 5.01 6.66 10.68
N TYR A 88 5.55 5.52 10.25
CA TYR A 88 6.99 5.29 10.18
C TYR A 88 7.63 5.77 8.87
N CYS A 89 7.01 5.50 7.74
CA CYS A 89 7.58 5.74 6.40
C CYS A 89 7.02 6.98 5.70
N GLY A 90 5.96 7.60 6.26
CA GLY A 90 5.16 8.61 5.58
C GLY A 90 4.11 8.01 4.64
N PRO A 91 3.24 8.85 4.05
CA PRO A 91 2.17 8.40 3.16
C PRO A 91 2.75 7.93 1.82
N ILE A 92 2.63 6.65 1.51
CA ILE A 92 3.04 6.05 0.22
C ILE A 92 1.79 5.73 -0.57
N ILE A 93 1.39 6.64 -1.48
CA ILE A 93 0.08 6.61 -2.12
C ILE A 93 0.04 5.69 -3.34
N PHE A 94 0.97 5.87 -4.27
CA PHE A 94 0.92 5.22 -5.58
C PHE A 94 1.19 3.71 -5.54
N LEU A 95 2.01 3.25 -4.61
CA LEU A 95 2.34 1.84 -4.48
C LEU A 95 1.09 1.00 -4.15
N GLY A 96 0.27 1.50 -3.22
CA GLY A 96 -0.95 0.83 -2.79
C GLY A 96 -2.01 0.69 -3.88
N LEU A 97 -2.04 1.61 -4.85
CA LEU A 97 -2.96 1.55 -5.98
C LEU A 97 -2.38 0.74 -7.16
N ALA A 98 -1.13 0.99 -7.52
CA ALA A 98 -0.51 0.41 -8.71
C ALA A 98 -0.30 -1.11 -8.56
N VAL A 99 0.22 -1.57 -7.41
CA VAL A 99 0.59 -2.97 -7.21
C VAL A 99 -0.59 -3.94 -7.33
N PRO A 100 -1.74 -3.75 -6.64
CA PRO A 100 -2.87 -4.66 -6.77
C PRO A 100 -3.44 -4.70 -8.19
N HIS A 101 -3.45 -3.56 -8.88
CA HIS A 101 -3.89 -3.50 -10.28
C HIS A 101 -2.96 -4.27 -11.21
N LEU A 102 -1.65 -4.10 -11.03
CA LEU A 102 -0.63 -4.81 -11.79
C LEU A 102 -0.74 -6.33 -11.58
N CYS A 103 -0.88 -6.77 -10.33
CA CYS A 103 -1.07 -8.18 -10.01
C CYS A 103 -2.35 -8.76 -10.61
N ARG A 104 -3.47 -8.05 -10.55
CA ARG A 104 -4.72 -8.49 -11.19
C ARG A 104 -4.58 -8.61 -12.71
N GLY A 105 -3.88 -7.68 -13.34
CA GLY A 105 -3.61 -7.73 -14.79
C GLY A 105 -2.71 -8.90 -15.18
N MET A 106 -1.66 -9.17 -14.40
CA MET A 106 -0.72 -10.26 -14.65
C MET A 106 -1.34 -11.64 -14.42
N PHE A 107 -1.97 -11.86 -13.28
CA PHE A 107 -2.52 -13.16 -12.89
C PHE A 107 -3.93 -13.40 -13.42
N ARG A 108 -4.59 -12.37 -13.97
CA ARG A 108 -5.97 -12.44 -14.49
C ARG A 108 -6.94 -13.11 -13.50
N THR A 109 -6.74 -12.91 -12.22
CA THR A 109 -7.55 -13.49 -11.14
C THR A 109 -7.98 -12.45 -10.14
N SER A 110 -9.14 -12.66 -9.54
CA SER A 110 -9.63 -11.87 -8.40
C SER A 110 -9.53 -12.64 -7.07
N ASP A 111 -9.03 -13.88 -7.08
CA ASP A 111 -8.87 -14.69 -5.88
C ASP A 111 -7.79 -14.09 -4.97
N HIS A 112 -8.19 -13.68 -3.76
CA HIS A 112 -7.29 -13.09 -2.77
C HIS A 112 -6.23 -14.07 -2.25
N ARG A 113 -6.41 -15.38 -2.43
CA ARG A 113 -5.40 -16.39 -2.08
C ARG A 113 -4.12 -16.23 -2.90
N ILE A 114 -4.27 -15.86 -4.17
CA ILE A 114 -3.16 -15.61 -5.09
C ILE A 114 -2.78 -14.13 -5.05
N LEU A 115 -3.77 -13.26 -5.03
CA LEU A 115 -3.57 -11.82 -5.15
C LEU A 115 -2.86 -11.22 -3.94
N MET A 116 -3.13 -11.67 -2.71
CA MET A 116 -2.47 -11.15 -1.50
C MET A 116 -0.97 -11.43 -1.48
N PRO A 117 -0.49 -12.69 -1.57
CA PRO A 117 0.94 -12.96 -1.59
C PRO A 117 1.64 -12.35 -2.82
N ALA A 118 0.98 -12.37 -3.98
CA ALA A 118 1.51 -11.74 -5.18
C ALA A 118 1.69 -10.22 -5.00
N SER A 119 0.69 -9.53 -4.44
CA SER A 119 0.78 -8.10 -4.17
C SER A 119 1.83 -7.76 -3.11
N LEU A 120 2.02 -8.61 -2.11
CA LEU A 120 3.05 -8.42 -1.08
C LEU A 120 4.45 -8.51 -1.70
N LEU A 121 4.73 -9.53 -2.50
CA LEU A 121 6.02 -9.71 -3.16
C LEU A 121 6.27 -8.63 -4.23
N ALA A 122 5.29 -8.35 -5.08
CA ALA A 122 5.40 -7.31 -6.10
C ALA A 122 5.54 -5.91 -5.48
N GLY A 123 4.81 -5.63 -4.40
CA GLY A 123 4.91 -4.38 -3.66
C GLY A 123 6.27 -4.19 -3.01
N ALA A 124 6.79 -5.24 -2.37
CA ALA A 124 8.12 -5.22 -1.78
C ALA A 124 9.22 -5.00 -2.83
N SER A 125 9.17 -5.74 -3.94
CA SER A 125 10.16 -5.60 -5.02
C SER A 125 10.11 -4.21 -5.67
N LEU A 126 8.92 -3.68 -5.94
CA LEU A 126 8.74 -2.35 -6.51
C LEU A 126 9.21 -1.26 -5.54
N ALA A 127 8.90 -1.39 -4.25
CA ALA A 127 9.37 -0.47 -3.22
C ALA A 127 10.90 -0.44 -3.13
N LEU A 128 11.57 -1.60 -3.19
CA LEU A 128 13.02 -1.70 -3.20
C LEU A 128 13.64 -1.04 -4.45
N VAL A 129 13.08 -1.28 -5.63
CA VAL A 129 13.52 -0.64 -6.88
C VAL A 129 13.36 0.87 -6.80
N CYS A 130 12.20 1.37 -6.36
CA CYS A 130 11.98 2.81 -6.19
C CYS A 130 12.95 3.43 -5.16
N ASN A 131 13.22 2.73 -4.05
CA ASN A 131 14.18 3.18 -3.05
C ASN A 131 15.62 3.20 -3.57
N LEU A 132 16.00 2.22 -4.40
CA LEU A 132 17.30 2.19 -5.05
C LEU A 132 17.47 3.38 -6.02
N ILE A 133 16.46 3.65 -6.85
CA ILE A 133 16.44 4.81 -7.75
C ILE A 133 16.52 6.13 -6.97
N ALA A 134 15.76 6.23 -5.86
CA ALA A 134 15.75 7.43 -5.03
C ALA A 134 17.10 7.75 -4.36
N ARG A 135 17.98 6.74 -4.22
CA ARG A 135 19.31 6.85 -3.58
C ARG A 135 20.48 6.77 -4.56
N MET A 136 20.23 6.91 -5.86
CA MET A 136 21.33 6.85 -6.84
C MET A 136 22.41 7.91 -6.54
N PRO A 137 23.70 7.52 -6.53
CA PRO A 137 24.79 8.46 -6.36
C PRO A 137 24.84 9.43 -7.56
N GLY A 138 24.87 10.72 -7.29
CA GLY A 138 24.89 11.79 -8.30
C GLY A 138 23.85 12.88 -8.08
N PHE A 139 22.88 12.67 -7.21
CA PHE A 139 21.98 13.71 -6.73
C PHE A 139 22.38 14.13 -5.32
N GLU A 140 22.75 15.39 -5.13
CA GLU A 140 22.96 15.98 -3.81
C GLU A 140 21.60 16.08 -3.08
N GLY A 141 21.20 14.99 -2.40
CA GLY A 141 19.94 14.84 -1.68
C GLY A 141 19.14 13.64 -2.16
N ALA A 142 18.72 12.78 -1.25
CA ALA A 142 17.85 11.65 -1.58
C ALA A 142 16.51 12.16 -2.15
N LEU A 143 16.15 11.70 -3.34
CA LEU A 143 14.85 12.01 -3.92
C LEU A 143 13.73 11.47 -3.02
N PRO A 144 12.62 12.21 -2.86
CA PRO A 144 11.47 11.69 -2.12
C PRO A 144 10.95 10.41 -2.76
N VAL A 145 10.76 9.37 -1.96
CA VAL A 145 10.25 8.07 -2.45
C VAL A 145 8.90 8.23 -3.14
N ASN A 146 8.04 9.12 -2.66
CA ASN A 146 6.76 9.43 -3.27
C ASN A 146 6.87 9.97 -4.71
N SER A 147 7.89 10.78 -5.02
CA SER A 147 8.10 11.29 -6.36
C SER A 147 8.49 10.16 -7.33
N VAL A 148 9.35 9.24 -6.87
CA VAL A 148 9.77 8.09 -7.68
C VAL A 148 8.62 7.11 -7.88
N THR A 149 7.88 6.79 -6.80
CA THR A 149 6.71 5.89 -6.88
C THR A 149 5.57 6.49 -7.72
N ALA A 150 5.40 7.82 -7.70
CA ALA A 150 4.44 8.50 -8.58
C ALA A 150 4.82 8.39 -10.05
N LEU A 151 6.11 8.56 -10.38
CA LEU A 151 6.61 8.44 -11.74
C LEU A 151 6.39 7.03 -12.31
N VAL A 152 6.56 5.99 -11.50
CA VAL A 152 6.35 4.59 -11.90
C VAL A 152 4.88 4.21 -11.82
N GLY A 153 4.15 4.67 -10.81
CA GLY A 153 2.75 4.30 -10.56
C GLY A 153 1.76 4.98 -11.48
N ALA A 154 2.00 6.24 -11.87
CA ALA A 154 1.09 6.99 -12.73
C ALA A 154 0.89 6.34 -14.11
N PRO A 155 1.93 5.89 -14.85
CA PRO A 155 1.76 5.18 -16.11
C PRO A 155 0.98 3.87 -15.96
N VAL A 156 1.18 3.15 -14.85
CA VAL A 156 0.47 1.89 -14.57
C VAL A 156 -1.03 2.15 -14.37
N VAL A 157 -1.38 3.14 -13.56
CA VAL A 157 -2.78 3.52 -13.32
C VAL A 157 -3.44 4.02 -14.61
N MET A 158 -2.75 4.84 -15.40
CA MET A 158 -3.22 5.30 -16.70
C MET A 158 -3.49 4.15 -17.67
N SER A 159 -2.56 3.20 -17.78
CA SER A 159 -2.70 2.02 -18.63
C SER A 159 -3.93 1.19 -18.27
N VAL A 160 -4.20 1.01 -16.97
CA VAL A 160 -5.37 0.27 -16.48
C VAL A 160 -6.67 1.00 -16.81
N LEU A 161 -6.71 2.33 -16.62
CA LEU A 161 -7.90 3.14 -16.93
C LEU A 161 -8.22 3.13 -18.44
N PHE A 162 -7.21 3.26 -19.29
CA PHE A 162 -7.41 3.21 -20.74
C PHE A 162 -7.88 1.83 -21.22
N ASN A 163 -7.33 0.75 -20.64
CA ASN A 163 -7.72 -0.61 -21.02
C ASN A 163 -9.16 -0.94 -20.59
N LYS A 164 -9.60 -0.43 -19.44
CA LYS A 164 -10.97 -0.57 -18.97
C LYS A 164 -11.97 0.17 -19.90
N ARG A 165 -11.68 1.42 -20.28
CA ARG A 165 -12.51 2.20 -21.22
C ARG A 165 -12.64 1.51 -22.57
N ARG A 166 -11.56 0.90 -23.06
CA ARG A 166 -11.57 0.20 -24.34
C ARG A 166 -12.45 -1.04 -24.34
N ASN A 167 -12.53 -1.73 -23.22
CA ASN A 167 -13.39 -2.92 -23.07
C ASN A 167 -14.88 -2.52 -22.98
N GLU A 168 -15.19 -1.42 -22.27
CA GLU A 168 -16.56 -0.91 -22.16
C GLU A 168 -17.11 -0.28 -23.47
N MET A 169 -16.24 0.09 -24.42
CA MET A 169 -16.65 0.57 -25.75
C MET A 169 -16.83 -0.55 -26.78
N ASN A 170 -16.40 -1.77 -26.46
CA ASN A 170 -16.49 -2.96 -27.34
C ASN A 170 -17.65 -3.91 -26.96
N GLU A 171 -18.39 -3.60 -25.89
CA GLU A 171 -19.65 -4.25 -25.48
C GLU A 171 -20.85 -3.41 -25.94
#